data_1f6a26b4d465d368cfbdac24dd1d9918
#
_entry.id   1f6a26b4d465d368cfbdac24dd1d9918
#
_cell.length_a   1.000
_cell.length_b   1.000
_cell.length_c   1.000
_cell.angle_alpha   90.00
_cell.angle_beta   90.00
_cell.angle_gamma   90.00
#
_symmetry.space_group_name_H-M   'P 1'
#
loop_
_entity.id
_entity.type
_entity.pdbx_description
1 polymer ?
#
loop_
_entity_poly.entity_id
_entity_poly.type
_entity_poly.pdbx_seq_one_letter_code
_entity_poly.pdbx_strand_id
1 'polypeptide(L)'
;MQQLSLDQCGTPLHSVDFCVVDLETTGGTAADLGITEIGAVRVRGGVVVGEFQSLVNPGQPIPAYISVLTGLTDAMVADAPRLAAVLPSFLEFSQGAVMVAHNAPYDMGYLGAAAAALDYRWAPPAIVDTVRVARAVVPRGEVSNHKLATLAQHFRATTRPTHRALDDARA
;
A
#
# COMPACT_ATOMS: atom_id res chain seq x y z
N MET A 1 2.05 -18.18 -36.15
CA MET A 1 2.28 -17.77 -34.73
C MET A 1 3.74 -17.34 -34.62
N GLN A 2 4.01 -16.07 -34.40
CA GLN A 2 5.38 -15.56 -34.25
C GLN A 2 5.87 -15.95 -32.89
N GLN A 3 6.93 -16.71 -32.79
CA GLN A 3 7.55 -17.10 -31.52
C GLN A 3 8.24 -15.85 -30.94
N LEU A 4 7.77 -15.39 -29.76
CA LEU A 4 8.42 -14.30 -29.02
C LEU A 4 9.82 -14.74 -28.61
N SER A 5 10.86 -13.93 -28.85
CA SER A 5 12.20 -14.17 -28.32
C SER A 5 12.18 -13.96 -26.80
N LEU A 6 13.09 -14.62 -26.06
CA LEU A 6 13.21 -14.44 -24.60
C LEU A 6 13.46 -12.97 -24.22
N ASP A 7 14.12 -12.21 -25.08
CA ASP A 7 14.38 -10.77 -24.89
C ASP A 7 13.10 -9.91 -24.98
N GLN A 8 12.00 -10.45 -25.48
CA GLN A 8 10.69 -9.79 -25.53
C GLN A 8 9.78 -10.12 -24.35
N CYS A 9 10.22 -11.01 -23.45
CA CYS A 9 9.43 -11.44 -22.30
C CYS A 9 9.48 -10.46 -21.12
N GLY A 10 10.26 -9.37 -21.22
CA GLY A 10 10.40 -8.38 -20.15
C GLY A 10 11.27 -8.88 -18.97
N THR A 11 11.24 -8.15 -17.87
CA THR A 11 11.99 -8.49 -16.65
C THR A 11 11.31 -9.64 -15.93
N PRO A 12 12.03 -10.75 -15.58
CA PRO A 12 11.47 -11.84 -14.81
C PRO A 12 10.97 -11.37 -13.44
N LEU A 13 9.78 -11.81 -13.01
CA LEU A 13 9.17 -11.35 -11.74
C LEU A 13 10.05 -11.60 -10.51
N HIS A 14 10.84 -12.66 -10.51
CA HIS A 14 11.75 -12.97 -9.38
C HIS A 14 12.89 -11.95 -9.22
N SER A 15 13.19 -11.16 -10.25
CA SER A 15 14.21 -10.11 -10.22
C SER A 15 13.64 -8.71 -9.99
N VAL A 16 12.30 -8.59 -9.93
CA VAL A 16 11.62 -7.33 -9.67
C VAL A 16 11.47 -7.13 -8.16
N ASP A 17 11.77 -5.92 -7.70
CA ASP A 17 11.41 -5.48 -6.35
C ASP A 17 9.98 -4.96 -6.36
N PHE A 18 9.18 -5.48 -5.46
CA PHE A 18 7.84 -5.00 -5.18
C PHE A 18 7.83 -4.32 -3.82
N CYS A 19 7.14 -3.19 -3.71
CA CYS A 19 6.81 -2.54 -2.45
C CYS A 19 5.29 -2.58 -2.31
N VAL A 20 4.81 -3.53 -1.50
CA VAL A 20 3.40 -3.62 -1.14
C VAL A 20 3.13 -2.61 -0.04
N VAL A 21 2.19 -1.71 -0.25
CA VAL A 21 1.90 -0.61 0.68
C VAL A 21 0.41 -0.54 0.97
N ASP A 22 0.11 -0.18 2.18
CA ASP A 22 -1.23 0.18 2.63
C ASP A 22 -1.14 1.42 3.53
N LEU A 23 -2.16 2.27 3.51
CA LEU A 23 -2.25 3.50 4.28
C LEU A 23 -3.52 3.51 5.12
N GLU A 24 -3.38 3.89 6.40
CA GLU A 24 -4.52 4.33 7.16
C GLU A 24 -4.60 5.87 7.12
N THR A 25 -5.80 6.39 7.04
CA THR A 25 -6.02 7.83 6.89
C THR A 25 -7.19 8.31 7.75
N THR A 26 -7.32 9.63 7.90
CA THR A 26 -8.49 10.24 8.53
C THR A 26 -9.75 10.16 7.64
N GLY A 27 -9.64 9.57 6.43
CA GLY A 27 -10.66 9.68 5.38
C GLY A 27 -10.57 11.03 4.64
N GLY A 28 -11.59 11.34 3.86
CA GLY A 28 -11.59 12.58 3.04
C GLY A 28 -10.86 12.41 1.72
N THR A 29 -10.15 13.42 1.29
CA THR A 29 -9.43 13.46 0.02
C THR A 29 -7.91 13.43 0.22
N ALA A 30 -7.18 13.02 -0.81
CA ALA A 30 -5.71 13.03 -0.79
C ALA A 30 -5.11 14.44 -0.53
N ALA A 31 -5.83 15.49 -0.90
CA ALA A 31 -5.41 16.88 -0.66
C ALA A 31 -5.37 17.24 0.84
N ASP A 32 -6.14 16.53 1.67
CA ASP A 32 -6.18 16.76 3.12
C ASP A 32 -4.95 16.22 3.84
N LEU A 33 -4.12 15.42 3.16
CA LEU A 33 -2.89 14.77 3.67
C LEU A 33 -3.08 14.04 5.01
N GLY A 34 -4.28 13.52 5.23
CA GLY A 34 -4.70 12.92 6.50
C GLY A 34 -4.17 11.51 6.73
N ILE A 35 -2.92 11.20 6.39
CA ILE A 35 -2.30 9.89 6.65
C ILE A 35 -2.07 9.73 8.14
N THR A 36 -2.50 8.59 8.70
CA THR A 36 -2.35 8.23 10.12
C THR A 36 -1.40 7.05 10.35
N GLU A 37 -1.24 6.17 9.37
CA GLU A 37 -0.26 5.09 9.38
C GLU A 37 0.22 4.79 7.95
N ILE A 38 1.49 4.44 7.80
CA ILE A 38 2.07 3.89 6.58
C ILE A 38 2.62 2.52 6.93
N GLY A 39 2.16 1.48 6.22
CA GLY A 39 2.69 0.13 6.32
C GLY A 39 3.16 -0.34 4.94
N ALA A 40 4.36 -0.91 4.86
CA ALA A 40 4.83 -1.46 3.60
C ALA A 40 5.74 -2.68 3.79
N VAL A 41 5.71 -3.56 2.79
CA VAL A 41 6.53 -4.76 2.72
C VAL A 41 7.30 -4.76 1.41
N ARG A 42 8.62 -4.90 1.46
CA ARG A 42 9.44 -5.06 0.26
C ARG A 42 9.67 -6.53 -0.02
N VAL A 43 9.33 -6.95 -1.23
CA VAL A 43 9.38 -8.35 -1.67
C VAL A 43 10.26 -8.47 -2.90
N ARG A 44 11.18 -9.44 -2.90
CA ARG A 44 12.00 -9.82 -4.05
C ARG A 44 12.05 -11.34 -4.17
N GLY A 45 11.79 -11.88 -5.36
CA GLY A 45 11.81 -13.33 -5.58
C GLY A 45 10.84 -14.12 -4.70
N GLY A 46 9.72 -13.51 -4.27
CA GLY A 46 8.74 -14.12 -3.36
C GLY A 46 9.16 -14.11 -1.88
N VAL A 47 10.27 -13.45 -1.53
CA VAL A 47 10.75 -13.35 -0.15
C VAL A 47 10.62 -11.91 0.35
N VAL A 48 10.16 -11.73 1.57
CA VAL A 48 10.15 -10.44 2.26
C VAL A 48 11.61 -10.07 2.58
N VAL A 49 12.06 -8.94 2.04
CA VAL A 49 13.42 -8.42 2.23
C VAL A 49 13.48 -7.17 3.10
N GLY A 50 12.34 -6.61 3.48
CA GLY A 50 12.24 -5.49 4.40
C GLY A 50 10.80 -5.12 4.70
N GLU A 51 10.61 -4.41 5.79
CA GLU A 51 9.31 -3.89 6.22
C GLU A 51 9.47 -2.44 6.69
N PHE A 52 8.45 -1.66 6.45
CA PHE A 52 8.34 -0.28 6.90
C PHE A 52 7.02 -0.11 7.63
N GLN A 53 7.05 0.49 8.81
CA GLN A 53 5.85 0.88 9.54
C GLN A 53 6.09 2.18 10.28
N SER A 54 5.17 3.11 10.16
CA SER A 54 5.16 4.32 10.96
C SER A 54 3.74 4.81 11.20
N LEU A 55 3.42 5.12 12.45
CA LEU A 55 2.32 6.02 12.75
C LEU A 55 2.71 7.42 12.27
N VAL A 56 1.71 8.18 11.90
CA VAL A 56 1.84 9.56 11.44
C VAL A 56 0.83 10.43 12.18
N ASN A 57 1.29 11.54 12.74
CA ASN A 57 0.38 12.56 13.26
C ASN A 57 -0.20 13.36 12.09
N PRO A 58 -1.51 13.20 11.78
CA PRO A 58 -2.13 13.86 10.63
C PRO A 58 -2.31 15.38 10.83
N GLY A 59 -2.20 15.85 12.08
CA GLY A 59 -2.42 17.25 12.41
C GLY A 59 -3.88 17.70 12.43
N GLN A 60 -4.78 16.75 12.34
CA GLN A 60 -6.23 16.93 12.37
C GLN A 60 -6.88 15.77 13.12
N PRO A 61 -8.07 15.93 13.68
CA PRO A 61 -8.75 14.86 14.39
C PRO A 61 -9.06 13.67 13.49
N ILE A 62 -8.94 12.46 14.05
CA ILE A 62 -9.38 11.22 13.40
C ILE A 62 -10.89 11.09 13.64
N PRO A 63 -11.73 11.04 12.58
CA PRO A 63 -13.16 10.85 12.75
C PRO A 63 -13.48 9.55 13.52
N ALA A 64 -14.49 9.60 14.38
CA ALA A 64 -14.83 8.45 15.25
C ALA A 64 -15.08 7.15 14.48
N TYR A 65 -15.70 7.21 13.29
CA TYR A 65 -15.94 6.04 12.47
C TYR A 65 -14.64 5.42 11.91
N ILE A 66 -13.62 6.25 11.62
CA ILE A 66 -12.28 5.80 11.23
C ILE A 66 -11.59 5.14 12.43
N SER A 67 -11.65 5.75 13.62
CA SER A 67 -11.09 5.15 14.83
C SER A 67 -11.71 3.79 15.15
N VAL A 68 -13.00 3.62 14.92
CA VAL A 68 -13.68 2.31 15.09
C VAL A 68 -13.21 1.30 14.05
N LEU A 69 -12.97 1.74 12.81
CA LEU A 69 -12.52 0.86 11.71
C LEU A 69 -11.08 0.40 11.88
N THR A 70 -10.16 1.34 12.14
CA THR A 70 -8.70 1.11 12.13
C THR A 70 -8.13 0.80 13.52
N GLY A 71 -8.89 1.11 14.57
CA GLY A 71 -8.41 1.08 15.95
C GLY A 71 -7.46 2.24 16.30
N LEU A 72 -7.14 3.13 15.35
CA LEU A 72 -6.28 4.29 15.60
C LEU A 72 -7.07 5.44 16.24
N THR A 73 -6.51 6.03 17.27
CA THR A 73 -7.11 7.16 18.00
C THR A 73 -6.19 8.37 17.96
N ASP A 74 -6.76 9.57 18.20
CA ASP A 74 -5.97 10.80 18.32
C ASP A 74 -4.83 10.67 19.34
N ALA A 75 -5.10 9.99 20.46
CA ALA A 75 -4.08 9.76 21.49
C ALA A 75 -2.90 8.91 21.00
N MET A 76 -3.14 7.93 20.13
CA MET A 76 -2.08 7.08 19.60
C MET A 76 -1.17 7.81 18.62
N VAL A 77 -1.70 8.78 17.90
CA VAL A 77 -0.94 9.54 16.89
C VAL A 77 -0.45 10.89 17.39
N ALA A 78 -0.83 11.30 18.61
CA ALA A 78 -0.49 12.62 19.15
C ALA A 78 1.03 12.90 19.17
N ASP A 79 1.81 11.92 19.61
CA ASP A 79 3.26 12.00 19.71
C ASP A 79 3.99 11.37 18.52
N ALA A 80 3.23 10.88 17.49
CA ALA A 80 3.81 10.35 16.28
C ALA A 80 4.45 11.46 15.43
N PRO A 81 5.46 11.14 14.62
CA PRO A 81 6.08 12.11 13.75
C PRO A 81 5.09 12.64 12.72
N ARG A 82 5.29 13.86 12.27
CA ARG A 82 4.54 14.45 11.15
C ARG A 82 4.92 13.80 9.83
N LEU A 83 4.03 13.86 8.85
CA LEU A 83 4.25 13.30 7.52
C LEU A 83 5.58 13.76 6.88
N ALA A 84 5.96 15.02 7.08
CA ALA A 84 7.21 15.56 6.56
C ALA A 84 8.48 14.86 7.11
N ALA A 85 8.40 14.25 8.29
CA ALA A 85 9.49 13.48 8.87
C ALA A 85 9.47 12.00 8.43
N VAL A 86 8.30 11.46 8.15
CA VAL A 86 8.13 10.03 7.79
C VAL A 86 8.32 9.78 6.29
N LEU A 87 7.76 10.68 5.46
CA LEU A 87 7.72 10.48 4.01
C LEU A 87 9.11 10.25 3.38
N PRO A 88 10.19 10.98 3.72
CA PRO A 88 11.50 10.75 3.11
C PRO A 88 12.00 9.31 3.29
N SER A 89 11.86 8.75 4.50
CA SER A 89 12.26 7.37 4.81
C SER A 89 11.42 6.35 4.05
N PHE A 90 10.11 6.60 3.90
CA PHE A 90 9.26 5.75 3.08
C PHE A 90 9.64 5.81 1.59
N LEU A 91 9.91 7.00 1.05
CA LEU A 91 10.33 7.16 -0.34
C LEU A 91 11.66 6.45 -0.62
N GLU A 92 12.61 6.51 0.32
CA GLU A 92 13.87 5.76 0.26
C GLU A 92 13.60 4.24 0.29
N PHE A 93 12.76 3.77 1.23
CA PHE A 93 12.38 2.36 1.34
C PHE A 93 11.75 1.81 0.06
N SER A 94 10.90 2.59 -0.60
CA SER A 94 10.18 2.20 -1.83
C SER A 94 10.96 2.48 -3.11
N GLN A 95 12.16 3.07 -3.02
CA GLN A 95 12.92 3.50 -4.19
C GLN A 95 13.19 2.36 -5.17
N GLY A 96 12.85 2.60 -6.45
CA GLY A 96 13.08 1.65 -7.55
C GLY A 96 12.15 0.42 -7.56
N ALA A 97 11.30 0.25 -6.55
CA ALA A 97 10.36 -0.86 -6.50
C ALA A 97 9.08 -0.55 -7.29
N VAL A 98 8.46 -1.60 -7.83
CA VAL A 98 7.09 -1.56 -8.34
C VAL A 98 6.15 -1.44 -7.15
N MET A 99 5.32 -0.39 -7.14
CA MET A 99 4.34 -0.19 -6.06
C MET A 99 3.15 -1.13 -6.24
N VAL A 100 2.74 -1.77 -5.16
CA VAL A 100 1.60 -2.68 -5.10
C VAL A 100 0.67 -2.22 -3.99
N ALA A 101 -0.63 -2.09 -4.27
CA ALA A 101 -1.62 -1.78 -3.25
C ALA A 101 -2.99 -2.39 -3.61
N HIS A 102 -3.85 -2.55 -2.61
CA HIS A 102 -5.21 -3.03 -2.79
C HIS A 102 -6.16 -1.85 -3.00
N ASN A 103 -6.66 -1.64 -4.23
CA ASN A 103 -7.30 -0.41 -4.69
C ASN A 103 -6.28 0.75 -4.77
N ALA A 104 -5.16 0.48 -5.43
CA ALA A 104 -3.99 1.34 -5.54
C ALA A 104 -4.25 2.83 -5.84
N PRO A 105 -5.29 3.24 -6.61
CA PRO A 105 -5.57 4.67 -6.80
C PRO A 105 -5.73 5.47 -5.51
N TYR A 106 -6.21 4.82 -4.43
CA TYR A 106 -6.36 5.47 -3.13
C TYR A 106 -5.00 5.79 -2.51
N ASP A 107 -4.18 4.79 -2.27
CA ASP A 107 -2.87 4.95 -1.63
C ASP A 107 -1.92 5.80 -2.46
N MET A 108 -1.89 5.55 -3.77
CA MET A 108 -1.06 6.31 -4.71
C MET A 108 -1.49 7.79 -4.79
N GLY A 109 -2.78 8.06 -4.64
CA GLY A 109 -3.31 9.43 -4.55
C GLY A 109 -2.77 10.17 -3.33
N TYR A 110 -2.84 9.57 -2.15
CA TYR A 110 -2.33 10.15 -0.91
C TYR A 110 -0.81 10.31 -0.93
N LEU A 111 -0.06 9.30 -1.36
CA LEU A 111 1.41 9.37 -1.45
C LEU A 111 1.87 10.40 -2.48
N GLY A 112 1.19 10.48 -3.63
CA GLY A 112 1.49 11.48 -4.66
C GLY A 112 1.23 12.90 -4.19
N ALA A 113 0.08 13.13 -3.51
CA ALA A 113 -0.25 14.44 -2.94
C ALA A 113 0.75 14.83 -1.84
N ALA A 114 1.11 13.88 -0.96
CA ALA A 114 2.11 14.08 0.09
C ALA A 114 3.48 14.45 -0.47
N ALA A 115 3.94 13.72 -1.49
CA ALA A 115 5.21 13.99 -2.16
C ALA A 115 5.22 15.39 -2.80
N ALA A 116 4.14 15.74 -3.52
CA ALA A 116 4.00 17.05 -4.14
C ALA A 116 3.96 18.19 -3.12
N ALA A 117 3.21 18.02 -2.01
CA ALA A 117 3.10 19.05 -0.97
C ALA A 117 4.42 19.30 -0.23
N LEU A 118 5.31 18.31 -0.20
CA LEU A 118 6.62 18.38 0.46
C LEU A 118 7.79 18.55 -0.54
N ASP A 119 7.46 18.85 -1.79
CA ASP A 119 8.44 19.08 -2.89
C ASP A 119 9.37 17.88 -3.17
N TYR A 120 8.86 16.66 -2.96
CA TYR A 120 9.56 15.44 -3.35
C TYR A 120 9.16 14.99 -4.74
N ARG A 121 10.15 14.66 -5.58
CA ARG A 121 9.90 13.95 -6.83
C ARG A 121 9.69 12.47 -6.54
N TRP A 122 8.45 11.99 -6.71
CA TRP A 122 8.10 10.60 -6.57
C TRP A 122 7.47 10.06 -7.85
N ALA A 123 8.11 9.09 -8.47
CA ALA A 123 7.67 8.47 -9.71
C ALA A 123 8.07 6.98 -9.68
N PRO A 124 7.24 6.11 -9.10
CA PRO A 124 7.50 4.68 -9.11
C PRO A 124 7.53 4.14 -10.55
N PRO A 125 8.36 3.11 -10.85
CA PRO A 125 8.51 2.58 -12.20
C PRO A 125 7.23 1.97 -12.75
N ALA A 126 6.39 1.40 -11.87
CA ALA A 126 5.07 0.88 -12.19
C ALA A 126 4.21 0.79 -10.93
N ILE A 127 2.89 0.68 -11.12
CA ILE A 127 1.90 0.49 -10.06
C ILE A 127 1.04 -0.71 -10.41
N VAL A 128 0.88 -1.62 -9.46
CA VAL A 128 0.02 -2.80 -9.54
C VAL A 128 -1.14 -2.65 -8.56
N ASP A 129 -2.36 -2.70 -9.07
CA ASP A 129 -3.58 -2.72 -8.27
C ASP A 129 -4.05 -4.18 -8.12
N THR A 130 -3.97 -4.72 -6.90
CA THR A 130 -4.34 -6.11 -6.64
C THR A 130 -5.84 -6.38 -6.83
N VAL A 131 -6.72 -5.37 -6.73
CA VAL A 131 -8.15 -5.51 -7.10
C VAL A 131 -8.29 -5.80 -8.58
N ARG A 132 -7.55 -5.08 -9.43
CA ARG A 132 -7.57 -5.29 -10.88
C ARG A 132 -6.98 -6.65 -11.25
N VAL A 133 -5.87 -7.04 -10.62
CA VAL A 133 -5.27 -8.37 -10.82
C VAL A 133 -6.26 -9.46 -10.41
N ALA A 134 -6.84 -9.38 -9.21
CA ALA A 134 -7.80 -10.36 -8.74
C ALA A 134 -9.02 -10.49 -9.67
N ARG A 135 -9.56 -9.38 -10.17
CA ARG A 135 -10.67 -9.40 -11.16
C ARG A 135 -10.30 -10.07 -12.48
N ALA A 136 -9.02 -10.09 -12.84
CA ALA A 136 -8.55 -10.73 -14.07
C ALA A 136 -8.27 -12.24 -13.90
N VAL A 137 -7.84 -12.67 -12.69
CA VAL A 137 -7.38 -14.05 -12.47
C VAL A 137 -8.35 -14.91 -11.67
N VAL A 138 -9.22 -14.31 -10.83
CA VAL A 138 -10.22 -15.05 -10.05
C VAL A 138 -11.50 -15.19 -10.88
N PRO A 139 -11.96 -16.41 -11.18
CA PRO A 139 -13.18 -16.64 -11.95
C PRO A 139 -14.41 -16.03 -11.29
N ARG A 140 -15.36 -15.58 -12.12
CA ARG A 140 -16.63 -15.02 -11.63
C ARG A 140 -17.38 -16.05 -10.77
N GLY A 141 -17.82 -15.62 -9.59
CA GLY A 141 -18.57 -16.47 -8.65
C GLY A 141 -17.71 -17.29 -7.70
N GLU A 142 -16.38 -17.30 -7.86
CA GLU A 142 -15.48 -18.01 -6.95
C GLU A 142 -15.31 -17.27 -5.62
N VAL A 143 -15.42 -15.96 -5.64
CA VAL A 143 -15.43 -15.11 -4.43
C VAL A 143 -16.66 -14.21 -4.42
N SER A 144 -17.17 -13.87 -3.23
CA SER A 144 -18.33 -12.99 -3.06
C SER A 144 -18.05 -11.53 -3.45
N ASN A 145 -16.80 -11.10 -3.29
CA ASN A 145 -16.31 -9.77 -3.65
C ASN A 145 -14.77 -9.79 -3.73
N HIS A 146 -14.17 -8.67 -4.17
CA HIS A 146 -12.72 -8.52 -4.30
C HIS A 146 -12.14 -7.62 -3.19
N LYS A 147 -12.72 -7.61 -1.99
CA LYS A 147 -12.12 -6.94 -0.82
C LYS A 147 -10.90 -7.72 -0.33
N LEU A 148 -9.93 -7.02 0.26
CA LEU A 148 -8.69 -7.63 0.76
C LEU A 148 -8.96 -8.84 1.66
N ALA A 149 -9.83 -8.72 2.66
CA ALA A 149 -10.17 -9.82 3.56
C ALA A 149 -10.75 -11.06 2.84
N THR A 150 -11.57 -10.86 1.81
CA THR A 150 -12.13 -11.96 1.02
C THR A 150 -11.05 -12.66 0.19
N LEU A 151 -10.16 -11.88 -0.44
CA LEU A 151 -9.05 -12.43 -1.23
C LEU A 151 -8.00 -13.09 -0.34
N ALA A 152 -7.64 -12.50 0.79
CA ALA A 152 -6.74 -13.09 1.77
C ALA A 152 -7.24 -14.46 2.25
N GLN A 153 -8.55 -14.60 2.52
CA GLN A 153 -9.15 -15.89 2.84
C GLN A 153 -9.10 -16.87 1.67
N HIS A 154 -9.46 -16.43 0.46
CA HIS A 154 -9.46 -17.24 -0.75
C HIS A 154 -8.09 -17.80 -1.08
N PHE A 155 -7.06 -16.95 -1.06
CA PHE A 155 -5.67 -17.33 -1.31
C PHE A 155 -4.94 -17.92 -0.10
N ARG A 156 -5.63 -18.03 1.05
CA ARG A 156 -5.07 -18.55 2.30
C ARG A 156 -3.82 -17.78 2.75
N ALA A 157 -3.89 -16.46 2.65
CA ALA A 157 -2.81 -15.60 3.13
C ALA A 157 -2.49 -15.90 4.61
N THR A 158 -1.22 -15.87 4.96
CA THR A 158 -0.76 -16.16 6.34
C THR A 158 -1.11 -15.05 7.31
N THR A 159 -1.16 -13.81 6.82
CA THR A 159 -1.60 -12.63 7.58
C THR A 159 -3.05 -12.31 7.23
N ARG A 160 -3.84 -11.99 8.24
CA ARG A 160 -5.21 -11.51 8.03
C ARG A 160 -5.23 -9.99 8.06
N PRO A 161 -6.00 -9.35 7.16
CA PRO A 161 -6.21 -7.91 7.23
C PRO A 161 -6.89 -7.51 8.54
N THR A 162 -6.39 -6.42 9.15
CA THR A 162 -6.85 -5.94 10.46
C THR A 162 -7.21 -4.47 10.47
N HIS A 163 -7.14 -3.80 9.33
CA HIS A 163 -7.16 -2.33 9.20
C HIS A 163 -6.00 -1.69 9.99
N ARG A 164 -4.84 -2.32 9.90
CA ARG A 164 -3.54 -1.77 10.29
C ARG A 164 -2.62 -1.90 9.09
N ALA A 165 -2.05 -0.80 8.71
CA ALA A 165 -1.39 -0.66 7.42
C ALA A 165 -0.33 -1.75 7.14
N LEU A 166 0.49 -2.13 8.11
CA LEU A 166 1.49 -3.18 7.89
C LEU A 166 0.86 -4.58 7.76
N ASP A 167 -0.17 -4.89 8.53
CA ASP A 167 -0.85 -6.18 8.42
C ASP A 167 -1.59 -6.31 7.09
N ASP A 168 -2.20 -5.23 6.62
CA ASP A 168 -2.91 -5.19 5.35
C ASP A 168 -1.93 -5.27 4.16
N ALA A 169 -0.75 -4.66 4.27
CA ALA A 169 0.33 -4.82 3.30
C ALA A 169 0.93 -6.24 3.26
N ARG A 170 0.87 -7.00 4.36
CA ARG A 170 1.32 -8.40 4.44
C ARG A 170 0.28 -9.41 3.95
N ALA A 171 -0.99 -9.01 3.87
CA ALA A 171 -2.11 -9.89 3.52
C ALA A 171 -2.27 -10.04 2.00
#